data_a6ee4f33d13d807dce3e2b9a342fd4e5
#
_entry.id   a6ee4f33d13d807dce3e2b9a342fd4e5
#
_cell.length_a   1.000
_cell.length_b   1.000
_cell.length_c   1.000
_cell.angle_alpha   90.00
_cell.angle_beta   90.00
_cell.angle_gamma   90.00
#
_symmetry.space_group_name_H-M   'P 1'
#
loop_
_entity.id
_entity.type
_entity.pdbx_description
1 polymer ?
#
loop_
_entity_poly.entity_id
_entity_poly.type
_entity_poly.pdbx_seq_one_letter_code
_entity_poly.pdbx_strand_id
1 'polypeptide(L)'
;MKNILVISGHTNTTSDSVANKTIMEQLETTLPGCRTVYLDRLYPDFRIDVAAEQERLLWADIIVLQFPVFWFSMPSLLHRWMEETFLHGFSHGSTGDKLRGKTLVISYTTGAPAEAMDWEPFFANLRATCQFTGMEWGGSIGTGGVSYQMRNDPQLLSEITGKAKQHARRLTEHLLSLNC
;
A
#
# COMPACT_ATOMS: atom_id res chain seq x y z
N MET A 1 -5.05 17.50 -11.02
CA MET A 1 -4.59 16.77 -9.83
C MET A 1 -4.57 15.30 -10.22
N LYS A 2 -3.50 14.56 -9.96
CA LYS A 2 -3.40 13.13 -10.28
C LYS A 2 -4.39 12.31 -9.45
N ASN A 3 -4.93 11.27 -10.04
CA ASN A 3 -5.83 10.33 -9.37
C ASN A 3 -5.01 9.37 -8.49
N ILE A 4 -5.29 9.35 -7.20
CA ILE A 4 -4.56 8.54 -6.22
C ILE A 4 -5.44 7.37 -5.79
N LEU A 5 -4.93 6.15 -5.97
CA LEU A 5 -5.54 4.91 -5.50
C LEU A 5 -4.69 4.33 -4.37
N VAL A 6 -5.27 4.18 -3.18
CA VAL A 6 -4.62 3.57 -2.01
C VAL A 6 -5.22 2.19 -1.76
N ILE A 7 -4.38 1.17 -1.85
CA ILE A 7 -4.77 -0.23 -1.70
C ILE A 7 -4.24 -0.75 -0.37
N SER A 8 -5.14 -1.07 0.56
CA SER A 8 -4.81 -1.73 1.81
C SER A 8 -4.62 -3.22 1.57
N GLY A 9 -3.38 -3.68 1.72
CA GLY A 9 -2.99 -5.09 1.62
C GLY A 9 -2.97 -5.84 2.95
N HIS A 10 -3.49 -5.26 4.04
CA HIS A 10 -3.62 -5.98 5.31
C HIS A 10 -4.65 -7.10 5.17
N THR A 11 -4.36 -8.27 5.77
CA THR A 11 -5.24 -9.45 5.67
C THR A 11 -6.44 -9.43 6.62
N ASN A 12 -6.45 -8.51 7.58
CA ASN A 12 -7.55 -8.33 8.54
C ASN A 12 -7.48 -6.94 9.18
N THR A 13 -7.96 -5.92 8.48
CA THR A 13 -7.96 -4.52 8.98
C THR A 13 -8.96 -4.29 10.10
N THR A 14 -9.99 -5.11 10.19
CA THR A 14 -11.10 -4.90 11.14
C THR A 14 -10.70 -5.26 12.56
N SER A 15 -10.05 -6.41 12.77
CA SER A 15 -9.82 -6.97 14.11
C SER A 15 -8.34 -7.21 14.45
N ASP A 16 -7.42 -7.06 13.50
CA ASP A 16 -5.99 -7.34 13.69
C ASP A 16 -5.08 -6.21 13.21
N SER A 17 -5.56 -4.97 13.27
CA SER A 17 -4.78 -3.81 12.84
C SER A 17 -5.10 -2.58 13.68
N VAL A 18 -4.06 -1.92 14.19
CA VAL A 18 -4.14 -0.56 14.74
C VAL A 18 -3.49 0.41 13.76
N ALA A 19 -2.19 0.23 13.46
CA ALA A 19 -1.44 1.18 12.66
C ALA A 19 -1.96 1.29 11.23
N ASN A 20 -2.10 0.17 10.49
CA ASN A 20 -2.55 0.22 9.09
C ASN A 20 -3.98 0.76 8.97
N LYS A 21 -4.88 0.36 9.89
CA LYS A 21 -6.23 0.92 9.96
C LYS A 21 -6.21 2.44 10.15
N THR A 22 -5.46 2.92 11.14
CA THR A 22 -5.33 4.36 11.43
C THR A 22 -4.76 5.12 10.23
N ILE A 23 -3.74 4.57 9.55
CA ILE A 23 -3.17 5.20 8.34
C ILE A 23 -4.24 5.36 7.26
N MET A 24 -4.97 4.29 6.93
CA MET A 24 -6.02 4.34 5.92
C MET A 24 -7.12 5.36 6.26
N GLU A 25 -7.63 5.35 7.49
CA GLU A 25 -8.65 6.30 7.97
C GLU A 25 -8.16 7.76 7.90
N GLN A 26 -6.89 8.00 8.20
CA GLN A 26 -6.31 9.35 8.07
C GLN A 26 -6.19 9.79 6.61
N LEU A 27 -5.78 8.90 5.71
CA LEU A 27 -5.68 9.23 4.28
C LEU A 27 -7.05 9.56 3.67
N GLU A 28 -8.11 8.85 4.05
CA GLU A 28 -9.49 9.14 3.62
C GLU A 28 -9.93 10.57 4.00
N THR A 29 -9.43 11.09 5.11
CA THR A 29 -9.78 12.43 5.57
C THR A 29 -8.85 13.53 5.03
N THR A 30 -7.58 13.23 4.78
CA THR A 30 -6.54 14.21 4.45
C THR A 30 -6.21 14.32 2.97
N LEU A 31 -6.61 13.32 2.15
CA LEU A 31 -6.44 13.32 0.69
C LEU A 31 -7.79 13.35 -0.02
N PRO A 32 -8.43 14.52 -0.15
CA PRO A 32 -9.70 14.62 -0.83
C PRO A 32 -9.56 14.18 -2.30
N GLY A 33 -10.45 13.27 -2.71
CA GLY A 33 -10.46 12.72 -4.07
C GLY A 33 -9.57 11.49 -4.27
N CYS A 34 -8.84 11.01 -3.24
CA CYS A 34 -8.25 9.68 -3.33
C CYS A 34 -9.33 8.59 -3.24
N ARG A 35 -9.07 7.44 -3.85
CA ARG A 35 -9.88 6.23 -3.68
C ARG A 35 -9.12 5.26 -2.80
N THR A 36 -9.79 4.73 -1.79
CA THR A 36 -9.25 3.70 -0.90
C THR A 36 -9.91 2.35 -1.17
N VAL A 37 -9.12 1.29 -1.13
CA VAL A 37 -9.56 -0.10 -1.33
C VAL A 37 -9.00 -0.94 -0.19
N TYR A 38 -9.88 -1.69 0.47
CA TYR A 38 -9.52 -2.65 1.51
C TYR A 38 -9.70 -4.06 0.96
N LEU A 39 -8.59 -4.70 0.60
CA LEU A 39 -8.64 -6.02 -0.05
C LEU A 39 -9.27 -7.09 0.84
N ASP A 40 -9.00 -7.07 2.15
CA ASP A 40 -9.57 -8.00 3.12
C ASP A 40 -11.10 -7.91 3.26
N ARG A 41 -11.67 -6.74 2.96
CA ARG A 41 -13.13 -6.53 3.00
C ARG A 41 -13.79 -6.93 1.68
N LEU A 42 -13.11 -6.67 0.56
CA LEU A 42 -13.63 -7.00 -0.77
C LEU A 42 -13.45 -8.49 -1.10
N TYR A 43 -12.33 -9.07 -0.68
CA TYR A 43 -11.89 -10.41 -1.08
C TYR A 43 -11.54 -11.29 0.13
N PRO A 44 -12.46 -11.49 1.09
CA PRO A 44 -12.17 -12.28 2.29
C PRO A 44 -11.90 -13.76 1.98
N ASP A 45 -12.31 -14.23 0.81
CA ASP A 45 -12.10 -15.59 0.29
C ASP A 45 -10.97 -15.66 -0.76
N PHE A 46 -10.20 -14.57 -0.93
CA PHE A 46 -9.11 -14.46 -1.91
C PHE A 46 -9.55 -14.60 -3.39
N ARG A 47 -10.84 -14.43 -3.69
CA ARG A 47 -11.35 -14.39 -5.06
C ARG A 47 -11.40 -12.97 -5.58
N ILE A 48 -10.36 -12.60 -6.31
CA ILE A 48 -10.20 -11.22 -6.81
C ILE A 48 -11.14 -11.00 -8.02
N ASP A 49 -11.93 -9.93 -7.99
CA ASP A 49 -12.60 -9.43 -9.19
C ASP A 49 -11.60 -8.65 -10.04
N VAL A 50 -10.94 -9.37 -10.93
CA VAL A 50 -9.86 -8.86 -11.77
C VAL A 50 -10.31 -7.65 -12.60
N ALA A 51 -11.53 -7.71 -13.18
CA ALA A 51 -12.03 -6.64 -14.02
C ALA A 51 -12.23 -5.34 -13.22
N ALA A 52 -12.86 -5.44 -12.06
CA ALA A 52 -13.06 -4.29 -11.17
C ALA A 52 -11.73 -3.69 -10.69
N GLU A 53 -10.74 -4.53 -10.35
CA GLU A 53 -9.42 -4.04 -9.92
C GLU A 53 -8.64 -3.41 -11.07
N GLN A 54 -8.70 -3.97 -12.27
CA GLN A 54 -8.08 -3.37 -13.46
C GLN A 54 -8.72 -2.01 -13.81
N GLU A 55 -10.03 -1.84 -13.66
CA GLU A 55 -10.69 -0.54 -13.83
C GLU A 55 -10.18 0.49 -12.80
N ARG A 56 -9.97 0.09 -11.54
CA ARG A 56 -9.38 0.98 -10.52
C ARG A 56 -7.95 1.37 -10.88
N LEU A 57 -7.16 0.41 -11.35
CA LEU A 57 -5.79 0.65 -11.81
C LEU A 57 -5.75 1.58 -13.02
N LEU A 58 -6.68 1.43 -13.97
CA LEU A 58 -6.79 2.33 -15.13
C LEU A 58 -7.09 3.77 -14.73
N TRP A 59 -7.97 3.95 -13.74
CA TRP A 59 -8.34 5.27 -13.23
C TRP A 59 -7.17 5.98 -12.52
N ALA A 60 -6.29 5.23 -11.84
CA ALA A 60 -5.21 5.79 -11.03
C ALA A 60 -4.06 6.33 -11.88
N ASP A 61 -3.48 7.45 -11.47
CA ASP A 61 -2.17 7.94 -11.91
C ASP A 61 -1.08 7.54 -10.91
N ILE A 62 -1.42 7.56 -9.60
CA ILE A 62 -0.56 7.12 -8.51
C ILE A 62 -1.24 5.95 -7.79
N ILE A 63 -0.51 4.85 -7.65
CA ILE A 63 -0.94 3.64 -6.96
C ILE A 63 -0.12 3.52 -5.69
N VAL A 64 -0.77 3.46 -4.54
CA VAL A 64 -0.15 3.27 -3.23
C VAL A 64 -0.49 1.88 -2.72
N LEU A 65 0.52 1.07 -2.43
CA LEU A 65 0.34 -0.18 -1.72
C LEU A 65 0.63 0.05 -0.23
N GLN A 66 -0.42 0.02 0.60
CA GLN A 66 -0.33 0.19 2.06
C GLN A 66 -0.43 -1.16 2.74
N PHE A 67 0.63 -1.60 3.45
CA PHE A 67 0.64 -2.93 4.06
C PHE A 67 1.59 -3.07 5.25
N PRO A 68 1.34 -4.01 6.18
CA PRO A 68 2.35 -4.45 7.14
C PRO A 68 3.34 -5.40 6.47
N VAL A 69 4.61 -5.29 6.79
CA VAL A 69 5.60 -6.27 6.34
C VAL A 69 5.42 -7.56 7.13
N PHE A 70 5.03 -8.62 6.43
CA PHE A 70 4.93 -9.97 6.95
C PHE A 70 6.04 -10.83 6.33
N TRP A 71 6.88 -11.41 7.19
CA TRP A 71 8.00 -12.25 6.75
C TRP A 71 8.84 -11.60 5.64
N PHE A 72 9.20 -10.33 5.87
CA PHE A 72 10.03 -9.51 4.98
C PHE A 72 9.41 -9.24 3.59
N SER A 73 8.11 -9.40 3.45
CA SER A 73 7.40 -9.21 2.19
C SER A 73 5.99 -8.63 2.40
N MET A 74 5.27 -8.47 1.30
CA MET A 74 3.85 -8.11 1.33
C MET A 74 3.01 -9.27 1.90
N PRO A 75 1.83 -8.98 2.50
CA PRO A 75 0.88 -10.01 2.89
C PRO A 75 0.36 -10.81 1.69
N SER A 76 -0.03 -12.08 1.94
CA SER A 76 -0.47 -13.02 0.91
C SER A 76 -1.61 -12.53 0.03
N LEU A 77 -2.58 -11.83 0.61
CA LEU A 77 -3.72 -11.28 -0.14
C LEU A 77 -3.27 -10.21 -1.15
N LEU A 78 -2.31 -9.36 -0.77
CA LEU A 78 -1.77 -8.35 -1.67
C LEU A 78 -0.92 -8.97 -2.79
N HIS A 79 -0.16 -10.03 -2.49
CA HIS A 79 0.53 -10.82 -3.51
C HIS A 79 -0.46 -11.43 -4.50
N ARG A 80 -1.49 -12.10 -4.00
CA ARG A 80 -2.54 -12.70 -4.82
C ARG A 80 -3.24 -11.67 -5.69
N TRP A 81 -3.59 -10.52 -5.12
CA TRP A 81 -4.19 -9.42 -5.86
C TRP A 81 -3.29 -8.97 -7.02
N MET A 82 -2.00 -8.80 -6.77
CA MET A 82 -1.05 -8.36 -7.80
C MET A 82 -0.85 -9.42 -8.88
N GLU A 83 -0.72 -10.70 -8.53
CA GLU A 83 -0.59 -11.81 -9.47
C GLU A 83 -1.80 -11.94 -10.41
N GLU A 84 -3.01 -11.71 -9.88
CA GLU A 84 -4.25 -11.84 -10.67
C GLU A 84 -4.61 -10.58 -11.45
N THR A 85 -4.16 -9.40 -11.04
CA THR A 85 -4.50 -8.14 -11.74
C THR A 85 -3.45 -7.74 -12.79
N PHE A 86 -2.17 -8.07 -12.56
CA PHE A 86 -1.07 -7.68 -13.46
C PHE A 86 -0.85 -8.71 -14.57
N LEU A 87 -1.92 -9.01 -15.30
CA LEU A 87 -1.94 -10.04 -16.33
C LEU A 87 -1.25 -9.60 -17.63
N HIS A 88 -0.84 -10.60 -18.41
CA HIS A 88 -0.42 -10.40 -19.80
C HIS A 88 -1.55 -9.73 -20.61
N GLY A 89 -1.19 -8.75 -21.44
CA GLY A 89 -2.17 -7.97 -22.20
C GLY A 89 -2.78 -6.79 -21.42
N PHE A 90 -2.55 -6.72 -20.09
CA PHE A 90 -2.89 -5.57 -19.27
C PHE A 90 -1.64 -4.82 -18.82
N SER A 91 -0.79 -5.44 -18.01
CA SER A 91 0.40 -4.80 -17.44
C SER A 91 1.66 -4.99 -18.27
N HIS A 92 1.72 -6.04 -19.10
CA HIS A 92 2.89 -6.40 -19.90
C HIS A 92 2.49 -7.18 -21.17
N GLY A 93 3.49 -7.42 -22.04
CA GLY A 93 3.29 -8.03 -23.35
C GLY A 93 3.01 -7.00 -24.44
N SER A 94 2.75 -7.46 -25.66
CA SER A 94 2.64 -6.61 -26.85
C SER A 94 1.49 -5.58 -26.81
N THR A 95 0.45 -5.87 -26.01
CA THR A 95 -0.73 -5.01 -25.80
C THR A 95 -0.85 -4.51 -24.37
N GLY A 96 0.05 -4.94 -23.47
CA GLY A 96 0.00 -4.71 -22.03
C GLY A 96 0.78 -3.47 -21.61
N ASP A 97 0.22 -2.29 -21.84
CA ASP A 97 0.83 -1.01 -21.50
C ASP A 97 -0.01 -0.17 -20.51
N LYS A 98 -1.02 -0.77 -19.92
CA LYS A 98 -2.03 -0.04 -19.11
C LYS A 98 -1.49 0.57 -17.82
N LEU A 99 -0.34 0.09 -17.35
CA LEU A 99 0.33 0.61 -16.17
C LEU A 99 1.48 1.58 -16.51
N ARG A 100 1.83 1.72 -17.79
CA ARG A 100 2.93 2.58 -18.23
C ARG A 100 2.72 4.04 -17.80
N GLY A 101 3.77 4.63 -17.21
CA GLY A 101 3.77 6.02 -16.75
C GLY A 101 2.99 6.27 -15.46
N LYS A 102 2.34 5.25 -14.88
CA LYS A 102 1.74 5.36 -13.53
C LYS A 102 2.84 5.26 -12.47
N THR A 103 2.66 5.95 -11.35
CA THR A 103 3.63 5.94 -10.24
C THR A 103 3.20 4.93 -9.18
N LEU A 104 4.12 4.05 -8.76
CA LEU A 104 3.94 3.13 -7.64
C LEU A 104 4.64 3.67 -6.38
N VAL A 105 3.89 3.84 -5.30
CA VAL A 105 4.40 4.22 -3.98
C VAL A 105 4.16 3.09 -2.99
N ILE A 106 5.16 2.78 -2.18
CA ILE A 106 5.06 1.79 -1.11
C ILE A 106 4.89 2.49 0.23
N SER A 107 3.86 2.11 0.95
CA SER A 107 3.57 2.56 2.31
C SER A 107 3.50 1.34 3.22
N TYR A 108 4.43 1.24 4.18
CA TYR A 108 4.57 0.02 4.95
C TYR A 108 4.74 0.25 6.45
N THR A 109 4.37 -0.75 7.23
CA THR A 109 4.61 -0.77 8.67
C THR A 109 5.35 -2.04 9.07
N THR A 110 6.13 -1.96 10.17
CA THR A 110 6.85 -3.10 10.73
C THR A 110 6.66 -3.18 12.24
N GLY A 111 6.63 -4.41 12.77
CA GLY A 111 6.68 -4.64 14.21
C GLY A 111 8.06 -4.34 14.81
N ALA A 112 9.11 -4.57 14.04
CA ALA A 112 10.48 -4.19 14.42
C ALA A 112 10.66 -2.67 14.34
N PRO A 113 11.57 -2.08 15.13
CA PRO A 113 11.94 -0.66 15.00
C PRO A 113 12.42 -0.33 13.58
N ALA A 114 12.24 0.90 13.14
CA ALA A 114 12.63 1.33 11.79
C ALA A 114 14.15 1.14 11.55
N GLU A 115 14.93 1.34 12.60
CA GLU A 115 16.40 1.26 12.58
C GLU A 115 16.93 -0.18 12.65
N ALA A 116 16.07 -1.18 12.82
CA ALA A 116 16.49 -2.57 12.98
C ALA A 116 17.23 -3.11 11.75
N MET A 117 16.92 -2.59 10.57
CA MET A 117 17.56 -2.94 9.31
C MET A 117 17.21 -1.94 8.20
N ASP A 118 17.93 -1.99 7.10
CA ASP A 118 17.50 -1.34 5.85
C ASP A 118 16.37 -2.15 5.21
N TRP A 119 15.20 -1.52 5.10
CA TRP A 119 13.99 -2.15 4.54
C TRP A 119 13.89 -2.04 3.02
N GLU A 120 14.63 -1.13 2.39
CA GLU A 120 14.58 -0.88 0.94
C GLU A 120 14.90 -2.12 0.07
N PRO A 121 15.87 -2.99 0.43
CA PRO A 121 16.13 -4.20 -0.34
C PRO A 121 14.94 -5.15 -0.47
N PHE A 122 14.01 -5.13 0.51
CA PHE A 122 12.82 -5.99 0.47
C PHE A 122 11.78 -5.56 -0.57
N PHE A 123 11.94 -4.39 -1.17
CA PHE A 123 11.08 -3.88 -2.23
C PHE A 123 11.74 -3.96 -3.62
N ALA A 124 12.86 -4.66 -3.75
CA ALA A 124 13.56 -4.83 -5.02
C ALA A 124 12.70 -5.50 -6.10
N ASN A 125 11.84 -6.46 -5.71
CA ASN A 125 10.88 -7.10 -6.59
C ASN A 125 9.84 -6.10 -7.12
N LEU A 126 9.36 -5.17 -6.30
CA LEU A 126 8.40 -4.13 -6.72
C LEU A 126 9.05 -3.10 -7.64
N ARG A 127 10.31 -2.75 -7.39
CA ARG A 127 11.09 -1.91 -8.33
C ARG A 127 11.28 -2.60 -9.69
N ALA A 128 11.60 -3.90 -9.68
CA ALA A 128 11.70 -4.69 -10.89
C ALA A 128 10.35 -4.77 -11.63
N THR A 129 9.25 -4.89 -10.88
CA THR A 129 7.90 -4.83 -11.46
C THR A 129 7.62 -3.49 -12.14
N CYS A 130 7.99 -2.37 -11.50
CA CYS A 130 7.87 -1.04 -12.12
C CYS A 130 8.64 -0.97 -13.45
N GLN A 131 9.91 -1.42 -13.45
CA GLN A 131 10.72 -1.44 -14.65
C GLN A 131 10.11 -2.30 -15.76
N PHE A 132 9.60 -3.47 -15.41
CA PHE A 132 9.01 -4.42 -16.35
C PHE A 132 7.70 -3.92 -16.97
N THR A 133 6.86 -3.24 -16.18
CA THR A 133 5.55 -2.72 -16.61
C THR A 133 5.59 -1.28 -17.13
N GLY A 134 6.76 -0.61 -17.05
CA GLY A 134 6.91 0.79 -17.43
C GLY A 134 6.30 1.78 -16.43
N MET A 135 6.02 1.35 -15.19
CA MET A 135 5.66 2.25 -14.09
C MET A 135 6.89 3.01 -13.57
N GLU A 136 6.64 4.14 -12.95
CA GLU A 136 7.63 4.92 -12.22
C GLU A 136 7.67 4.48 -10.75
N TRP A 137 8.87 4.38 -10.19
CA TRP A 137 9.06 4.14 -8.76
C TRP A 137 8.91 5.45 -7.99
N GLY A 138 7.84 5.60 -7.25
CA GLY A 138 7.52 6.79 -6.45
C GLY A 138 8.12 6.79 -5.04
N GLY A 139 8.91 5.76 -4.69
CA GLY A 139 9.53 5.66 -3.38
C GLY A 139 8.77 4.83 -2.36
N SER A 140 9.31 4.78 -1.14
CA SER A 140 8.71 4.07 -0.02
C SER A 140 8.66 4.93 1.24
N ILE A 141 7.61 4.75 2.04
CA ILE A 141 7.43 5.40 3.34
C ILE A 141 7.13 4.33 4.37
N GLY A 142 7.98 4.22 5.38
CA GLY A 142 7.88 3.23 6.42
C GLY A 142 7.66 3.79 7.82
N THR A 143 7.07 2.96 8.69
CA THR A 143 7.01 3.20 10.14
C THR A 143 7.22 1.89 10.88
N GLY A 144 8.24 1.86 11.72
CA GLY A 144 8.58 0.71 12.56
C GLY A 144 8.06 0.81 13.99
N GLY A 145 8.16 -0.32 14.71
CA GLY A 145 7.78 -0.40 16.11
C GLY A 145 6.28 -0.25 16.35
N VAL A 146 5.44 -0.81 15.48
CA VAL A 146 3.97 -0.71 15.54
C VAL A 146 3.31 -2.10 15.56
N SER A 147 3.76 -2.95 16.47
CA SER A 147 3.20 -4.29 16.65
C SER A 147 1.76 -4.24 17.16
N TYR A 148 0.88 -5.04 16.58
CA TYR A 148 -0.51 -5.17 17.03
C TYR A 148 -0.64 -5.63 18.48
N GLN A 149 0.30 -6.41 18.99
CA GLN A 149 0.31 -6.88 20.38
C GLN A 149 0.39 -5.73 21.40
N MET A 150 0.94 -4.60 21.01
CA MET A 150 1.06 -3.40 21.86
C MET A 150 -0.30 -2.77 22.20
N ARG A 151 -1.38 -3.12 21.49
CA ARG A 151 -2.73 -2.57 21.70
C ARG A 151 -3.34 -2.81 23.09
N ASN A 152 -2.82 -3.82 23.80
CA ASN A 152 -3.32 -4.21 25.12
C ASN A 152 -2.86 -3.27 26.24
N ASP A 153 -1.87 -2.44 25.97
CA ASP A 153 -1.38 -1.40 26.88
C ASP A 153 -1.87 -0.04 26.38
N PRO A 154 -2.60 0.76 27.20
CA PRO A 154 -3.14 2.04 26.77
C PRO A 154 -2.06 3.07 26.35
N GLN A 155 -0.89 3.04 26.97
CA GLN A 155 0.22 3.95 26.64
C GLN A 155 0.82 3.55 25.27
N LEU A 156 1.09 2.25 25.07
CA LEU A 156 1.63 1.75 23.82
C LEU A 156 0.61 1.91 22.68
N LEU A 157 -0.68 1.71 22.94
CA LEU A 157 -1.76 1.97 21.97
C LEU A 157 -1.77 3.44 21.51
N SER A 158 -1.62 4.38 22.44
CA SER A 158 -1.51 5.81 22.14
C SER A 158 -0.28 6.09 21.28
N GLU A 159 0.86 5.47 21.60
CA GLU A 159 2.10 5.61 20.83
C GLU A 159 1.96 5.09 19.40
N ILE A 160 1.42 3.87 19.21
CA ILE A 160 1.18 3.30 17.88
C ILE A 160 0.27 4.21 17.06
N THR A 161 -0.81 4.69 17.68
CA THR A 161 -1.76 5.57 17.00
C THR A 161 -1.10 6.88 16.60
N GLY A 162 -0.26 7.44 17.45
CA GLY A 162 0.53 8.64 17.16
C GLY A 162 1.50 8.43 15.99
N LYS A 163 2.25 7.33 15.99
CA LYS A 163 3.13 6.94 14.88
C LYS A 163 2.37 6.76 13.56
N ALA A 164 1.21 6.12 13.61
CA ALA A 164 0.36 5.90 12.43
C ALA A 164 -0.18 7.21 11.83
N LYS A 165 -0.62 8.14 12.67
CA LYS A 165 -1.03 9.48 12.22
C LYS A 165 0.12 10.27 11.59
N GLN A 166 1.31 10.19 12.19
CA GLN A 166 2.51 10.82 11.67
C GLN A 166 2.93 10.21 10.32
N HIS A 167 2.81 8.88 10.19
CA HIS A 167 3.03 8.17 8.93
C HIS A 167 2.08 8.68 7.83
N ALA A 168 0.77 8.73 8.11
CA ALA A 168 -0.22 9.21 7.16
C ALA A 168 0.07 10.65 6.70
N ARG A 169 0.53 11.53 7.59
CA ARG A 169 0.96 12.90 7.25
C ARG A 169 2.13 12.89 6.28
N ARG A 170 3.21 12.15 6.58
CA ARG A 170 4.38 12.06 5.69
C ARG A 170 4.00 11.49 4.33
N LEU A 171 3.14 10.47 4.31
CA LEU A 171 2.64 9.89 3.06
C LEU A 171 1.81 10.89 2.26
N THR A 172 0.92 11.64 2.91
CA THR A 172 0.13 12.71 2.27
C THR A 172 1.03 13.77 1.64
N GLU A 173 2.02 14.28 2.39
CA GLU A 173 2.99 15.27 1.90
C GLU A 173 3.77 14.74 0.68
N HIS A 174 4.21 13.49 0.76
CA HIS A 174 4.90 12.84 -0.35
C HIS A 174 4.01 12.70 -1.60
N LEU A 175 2.78 12.21 -1.45
CA LEU A 175 1.84 12.06 -2.56
C LEU A 175 1.47 13.40 -3.21
N LEU A 176 1.34 14.46 -2.41
CA LEU A 176 1.10 15.80 -2.92
C LEU A 176 2.31 16.34 -3.71
N SER A 177 3.54 16.03 -3.29
CA SER A 177 4.74 16.42 -4.05
C SER A 177 4.86 15.74 -5.42
N LEU A 178 4.28 14.55 -5.58
CA LEU A 178 4.21 13.83 -6.86
C LEU A 178 3.11 14.36 -7.80
N ASN A 179 2.27 15.26 -7.33
CA ASN A 179 1.19 15.88 -8.12
C ASN A 179 1.62 17.14 -8.90
N CYS A 180 2.89 17.54 -8.73
CA CYS A 180 3.45 18.73 -9.38
C CYS A 180 3.94 18.46 -10.80
#